data_51944b1efcc80224801eb288894e8472
#
_entry.id   51944b1efcc80224801eb288894e8472
#
_cell.length_a   1.000
_cell.length_b   1.000
_cell.length_c   1.000
_cell.angle_alpha   90.00
_cell.angle_beta   90.00
_cell.angle_gamma   90.00
#
_symmetry.space_group_name_H-M   'P 1'
#
loop_
_entity.id
_entity.type
_entity.pdbx_description
1 polymer ?
#
loop_
_entity_poly.entity_id
_entity_poly.type
_entity_poly.pdbx_seq_one_letter_code
_entity_poly.pdbx_strand_id
1 'polypeptide(L)'
;MEKLKNQECYDKNGNMLGWFSRSVAVAVFIFRKKEDKLQVLLEKRGKGAADNIGKYCSVCGYLDFNETLTDAAARESFEETGIKINTDKLKFLKINSDPSENRQNVTVHYVYFADETEDFNLSKAKGGEKDEVETVGWFNIATFKTEKELSVDIPKMYEMDFAFNHDKLIIEHLSKFFKLTY
;
A
#
# COMPACT_ATOMS: atom_id res chain seq x y z
N MET A 1 -17.36 -22.73 -11.78
CA MET A 1 -17.39 -21.26 -11.92
C MET A 1 -17.04 -20.93 -13.35
N GLU A 2 -17.90 -20.20 -14.06
CA GLU A 2 -17.65 -19.81 -15.44
C GLU A 2 -16.40 -18.95 -15.54
N LYS A 3 -15.54 -19.22 -16.53
CA LYS A 3 -14.28 -18.50 -16.73
C LYS A 3 -14.61 -17.12 -17.32
N LEU A 4 -14.59 -16.08 -16.50
CA LEU A 4 -14.73 -14.71 -17.00
C LEU A 4 -13.54 -14.37 -17.91
N LYS A 5 -13.87 -13.87 -19.10
CA LYS A 5 -12.90 -13.35 -20.08
C LYS A 5 -12.95 -11.82 -20.05
N ASN A 6 -11.89 -11.20 -20.56
CA ASN A 6 -11.93 -9.77 -20.87
C ASN A 6 -13.04 -9.49 -21.85
N GLN A 7 -13.74 -8.36 -21.68
CA GLN A 7 -14.86 -7.94 -22.52
C GLN A 7 -14.53 -6.62 -23.22
N GLU A 8 -14.89 -6.50 -24.48
CA GLU A 8 -14.77 -5.26 -25.23
C GLU A 8 -15.80 -4.24 -24.73
N CYS A 9 -15.37 -2.99 -24.59
CA CYS A 9 -16.22 -1.87 -24.20
C CYS A 9 -16.38 -0.93 -25.37
N TYR A 10 -17.61 -0.47 -25.61
CA TYR A 10 -17.97 0.41 -26.72
C TYR A 10 -18.68 1.66 -26.22
N ASP A 11 -18.53 2.77 -26.95
CA ASP A 11 -19.34 3.97 -26.74
C ASP A 11 -20.76 3.78 -27.29
N LYS A 12 -21.63 4.78 -27.07
CA LYS A 12 -23.01 4.77 -27.57
C LYS A 12 -23.14 4.79 -29.12
N ASN A 13 -22.06 5.07 -29.83
CA ASN A 13 -22.00 5.11 -31.29
C ASN A 13 -21.39 3.82 -31.88
N GLY A 14 -20.99 2.87 -31.02
CA GLY A 14 -20.38 1.61 -31.42
C GLY A 14 -18.86 1.68 -31.62
N ASN A 15 -18.19 2.76 -31.25
CA ASN A 15 -16.74 2.85 -31.29
C ASN A 15 -16.13 2.13 -30.09
N MET A 16 -15.11 1.30 -30.36
CA MET A 16 -14.40 0.58 -29.31
C MET A 16 -13.63 1.56 -28.39
N LEU A 17 -13.89 1.50 -27.10
CA LEU A 17 -13.23 2.31 -26.07
C LEU A 17 -12.05 1.58 -25.42
N GLY A 18 -12.12 0.26 -25.33
CA GLY A 18 -11.11 -0.56 -24.67
C GLY A 18 -11.68 -1.89 -24.18
N TRP A 19 -11.12 -2.38 -23.08
CA TRP A 19 -11.46 -3.68 -22.51
C TRP A 19 -11.91 -3.54 -21.04
N PHE A 20 -13.00 -4.20 -20.69
CA PHE A 20 -13.29 -4.47 -19.29
C PHE A 20 -12.42 -5.66 -18.84
N SER A 21 -11.48 -5.40 -17.94
CA SER A 21 -10.48 -6.35 -17.48
C SER A 21 -10.22 -6.17 -15.98
N ARG A 22 -9.18 -6.82 -15.48
CA ARG A 22 -8.70 -6.59 -14.10
C ARG A 22 -8.05 -5.22 -14.00
N SER A 23 -8.31 -4.53 -12.90
CA SER A 23 -7.67 -3.25 -12.60
C SER A 23 -6.23 -3.46 -12.12
N VAL A 24 -5.37 -2.49 -12.37
CA VAL A 24 -4.02 -2.45 -11.79
C VAL A 24 -4.06 -1.54 -10.57
N ALA A 25 -3.44 -1.98 -9.49
CA ALA A 25 -3.29 -1.21 -8.25
C ALA A 25 -1.83 -1.23 -7.79
N VAL A 26 -1.45 -0.23 -7.01
CA VAL A 26 -0.18 -0.17 -6.30
C VAL A 26 -0.42 -0.33 -4.80
N ALA A 27 0.54 -0.93 -4.09
CA ALA A 27 0.60 -0.94 -2.64
C ALA A 27 2.00 -0.52 -2.21
N VAL A 28 2.11 0.51 -1.38
CA VAL A 28 3.37 1.10 -0.94
C VAL A 28 3.56 0.89 0.56
N PHE A 29 4.53 0.07 0.92
CA PHE A 29 4.89 -0.20 2.30
C PHE A 29 6.00 0.78 2.71
N ILE A 30 5.64 1.79 3.50
CA ILE A 30 6.54 2.87 3.88
C ILE A 30 7.06 2.59 5.29
N PHE A 31 8.37 2.46 5.40
CA PHE A 31 9.06 2.20 6.66
C PHE A 31 10.00 3.36 6.99
N ARG A 32 10.26 3.58 8.30
CA ARG A 32 11.37 4.40 8.75
C ARG A 32 12.02 3.82 9.99
N LYS A 33 13.29 4.12 10.17
CA LYS A 33 13.98 3.93 11.43
C LYS A 33 13.77 5.18 12.30
N LYS A 34 13.38 4.99 13.55
CA LYS A 34 13.35 6.03 14.56
C LYS A 34 13.99 5.49 15.82
N GLU A 35 15.14 6.02 16.18
CA GLU A 35 16.00 5.47 17.26
C GLU A 35 16.34 3.99 16.98
N ASP A 36 16.01 3.09 17.90
CA ASP A 36 16.18 1.64 17.75
C ASP A 36 14.96 0.93 17.18
N LYS A 37 13.89 1.66 16.81
CA LYS A 37 12.64 1.10 16.30
C LYS A 37 12.55 1.18 14.79
N LEU A 38 12.02 0.10 14.19
CA LEU A 38 11.45 0.16 12.85
C LEU A 38 9.98 0.49 12.96
N GLN A 39 9.56 1.52 12.25
CA GLN A 39 8.17 1.95 12.15
C GLN A 39 7.64 1.69 10.74
N VAL A 40 6.35 1.36 10.64
CA VAL A 40 5.60 1.35 9.39
C VAL A 40 4.57 2.48 9.41
N LEU A 41 4.38 3.14 8.28
CA LEU A 41 3.28 4.08 8.07
C LEU A 41 2.04 3.29 7.69
N LEU A 42 0.98 3.47 8.45
CA LEU A 42 -0.32 2.86 8.18
C LEU A 42 -1.39 3.93 8.19
N GLU A 43 -2.37 3.74 7.37
CA GLU A 43 -3.64 4.45 7.43
C GLU A 43 -4.74 3.56 7.99
N LYS A 44 -5.76 4.19 8.57
CA LYS A 44 -7.01 3.55 8.94
C LYS A 44 -8.07 3.96 7.94
N ARG A 45 -8.66 3.00 7.28
CA ARG A 45 -9.66 3.21 6.24
C ARG A 45 -10.91 3.87 6.81
N GLY A 46 -11.28 4.99 6.22
CA GLY A 46 -12.41 5.81 6.63
C GLY A 46 -13.74 5.37 6.00
N LYS A 47 -14.77 6.15 6.25
CA LYS A 47 -16.15 5.87 5.78
C LYS A 47 -16.31 6.00 4.27
N GLY A 48 -15.43 6.75 3.59
CA GLY A 48 -15.43 6.90 2.13
C GLY A 48 -14.80 5.74 1.41
N ALA A 49 -14.06 4.87 2.11
CA ALA A 49 -13.44 3.71 1.50
C ALA A 49 -14.48 2.71 0.97
N ALA A 50 -14.20 2.13 -0.21
CA ALA A 50 -15.11 1.19 -0.87
C ALA A 50 -15.34 -0.10 -0.07
N ASP A 51 -14.33 -0.52 0.73
CA ASP A 51 -14.39 -1.72 1.55
C ASP A 51 -13.47 -1.62 2.78
N ASN A 52 -13.50 -2.63 3.66
CA ASN A 52 -12.61 -2.75 4.82
C ASN A 52 -12.58 -1.51 5.73
N ILE A 53 -13.69 -0.79 5.88
CA ILE A 53 -13.82 0.40 6.71
C ILE A 53 -13.37 0.09 8.14
N GLY A 54 -12.58 0.99 8.73
CA GLY A 54 -12.06 0.89 10.10
C GLY A 54 -10.82 -0.01 10.25
N LYS A 55 -10.39 -0.68 9.19
CA LYS A 55 -9.18 -1.51 9.19
C LYS A 55 -7.94 -0.71 8.82
N TYR A 56 -6.78 -1.20 9.25
CA TYR A 56 -5.49 -0.62 8.91
C TYR A 56 -4.94 -1.20 7.61
N CYS A 57 -4.28 -0.37 6.81
CA CYS A 57 -3.54 -0.80 5.63
C CYS A 57 -2.31 0.09 5.37
N SER A 58 -1.41 -0.39 4.55
CA SER A 58 -0.40 0.45 3.90
C SER A 58 -1.07 1.22 2.77
N VAL A 59 -0.47 2.32 2.35
CA VAL A 59 -0.93 3.13 1.20
C VAL A 59 -1.26 2.24 0.01
N CYS A 60 -2.42 2.42 -0.60
CA CYS A 60 -2.77 1.64 -1.78
C CYS A 60 -3.89 2.30 -2.59
N GLY A 61 -3.76 2.26 -3.92
CA GLY A 61 -4.78 2.76 -4.82
C GLY A 61 -4.61 2.29 -6.24
N TYR A 62 -5.48 2.73 -7.12
CA TYR A 62 -5.51 2.32 -8.51
C TYR A 62 -4.58 3.15 -9.38
N LEU A 63 -4.07 2.50 -10.44
CA LEU A 63 -3.33 3.17 -11.51
C LEU A 63 -4.30 3.97 -12.39
N ASP A 64 -4.03 5.25 -12.56
CA ASP A 64 -4.75 6.11 -13.48
C ASP A 64 -4.24 5.99 -14.92
N PHE A 65 -5.05 6.45 -15.90
CA PHE A 65 -4.76 6.26 -17.33
C PHE A 65 -3.49 6.95 -17.82
N ASN A 66 -3.04 8.02 -17.18
CA ASN A 66 -1.97 8.88 -17.67
C ASN A 66 -0.75 8.91 -16.76
N GLU A 67 -0.52 7.86 -15.97
CA GLU A 67 0.60 7.78 -15.04
C GLU A 67 1.33 6.44 -15.12
N THR A 68 2.57 6.41 -14.65
CA THR A 68 3.32 5.18 -14.44
C THR A 68 3.01 4.58 -13.07
N LEU A 69 3.39 3.31 -12.86
CA LEU A 69 3.21 2.66 -11.55
C LEU A 69 3.94 3.39 -10.41
N THR A 70 5.09 4.00 -10.69
CA THR A 70 5.84 4.79 -9.71
C THR A 70 5.20 6.15 -9.45
N ASP A 71 4.57 6.75 -10.47
CA ASP A 71 3.80 7.98 -10.30
C ASP A 71 2.54 7.71 -9.47
N ALA A 72 1.81 6.62 -9.76
CA ALA A 72 0.68 6.18 -8.95
C ALA A 72 1.08 5.97 -7.47
N ALA A 73 2.20 5.28 -7.23
CA ALA A 73 2.71 5.08 -5.88
C ALA A 73 3.02 6.40 -5.15
N ALA A 74 3.57 7.39 -5.87
CA ALA A 74 3.87 8.71 -5.31
C ALA A 74 2.59 9.53 -5.07
N ARG A 75 1.65 9.50 -6.02
CA ARG A 75 0.36 10.20 -5.92
C ARG A 75 -0.44 9.67 -4.73
N GLU A 76 -0.68 8.36 -4.66
CA GLU A 76 -1.43 7.73 -3.57
C GLU A 76 -0.78 8.01 -2.20
N SER A 77 0.57 7.88 -2.11
CA SER A 77 1.27 8.20 -0.87
C SER A 77 1.04 9.64 -0.42
N PHE A 78 0.99 10.60 -1.35
CA PHE A 78 0.73 11.99 -1.03
C PHE A 78 -0.76 12.24 -0.73
N GLU A 79 -1.67 11.68 -1.50
CA GLU A 79 -3.12 11.87 -1.35
C GLU A 79 -3.63 11.31 -0.03
N GLU A 80 -3.20 10.10 0.35
CA GLU A 80 -3.65 9.44 1.57
C GLU A 80 -2.92 9.91 2.83
N THR A 81 -1.63 10.27 2.73
CA THR A 81 -0.79 10.54 3.92
C THR A 81 -0.14 11.92 3.94
N GLY A 82 -0.09 12.63 2.82
CA GLY A 82 0.65 13.88 2.66
C GLY A 82 2.17 13.70 2.62
N ILE A 83 2.70 12.46 2.61
CA ILE A 83 4.13 12.21 2.48
C ILE A 83 4.54 12.28 1.01
N LYS A 84 5.62 13.01 0.73
CA LYS A 84 6.21 13.08 -0.61
C LYS A 84 7.34 12.09 -0.71
N ILE A 85 7.07 10.96 -1.35
CA ILE A 85 8.12 9.95 -1.58
C ILE A 85 8.97 10.30 -2.81
N ASN A 86 10.25 9.95 -2.77
CA ASN A 86 11.13 10.02 -3.92
C ASN A 86 11.02 8.71 -4.72
N THR A 87 10.50 8.78 -5.94
CA THR A 87 10.26 7.61 -6.79
C THR A 87 11.54 6.83 -7.12
N ASP A 88 12.70 7.48 -7.15
CA ASP A 88 13.99 6.80 -7.38
C ASP A 88 14.41 5.89 -6.21
N LYS A 89 13.86 6.13 -5.02
CA LYS A 89 14.08 5.29 -3.83
C LYS A 89 13.06 4.15 -3.69
N LEU A 90 12.02 4.12 -4.51
CA LEU A 90 11.04 3.02 -4.49
C LEU A 90 11.70 1.70 -4.88
N LYS A 91 11.45 0.68 -4.09
CA LYS A 91 11.95 -0.68 -4.35
C LYS A 91 10.78 -1.56 -4.75
N PHE A 92 10.77 -1.97 -6.02
CA PHE A 92 9.83 -3.00 -6.49
C PHE A 92 10.06 -4.31 -5.76
N LEU A 93 8.98 -4.96 -5.34
CA LEU A 93 9.03 -6.24 -4.63
C LEU A 93 8.43 -7.39 -5.39
N LYS A 94 7.18 -7.26 -5.76
CA LYS A 94 6.43 -8.30 -6.48
C LYS A 94 5.20 -7.74 -7.17
N ILE A 95 4.66 -8.54 -8.07
CA ILE A 95 3.31 -8.38 -8.60
C ILE A 95 2.46 -9.51 -8.04
N ASN A 96 1.36 -9.16 -7.41
CA ASN A 96 0.34 -10.13 -7.03
C ASN A 96 -0.75 -10.13 -8.08
N SER A 97 -0.86 -11.23 -8.82
CA SER A 97 -1.86 -11.43 -9.87
C SER A 97 -2.72 -12.67 -9.62
N ASP A 98 -2.58 -13.32 -8.46
CA ASP A 98 -3.35 -14.51 -8.15
C ASP A 98 -4.83 -14.16 -7.94
N PRO A 99 -5.75 -14.68 -8.78
CA PRO A 99 -7.16 -14.38 -8.67
C PRO A 99 -7.81 -15.01 -7.43
N SER A 100 -7.15 -15.95 -6.75
CA SER A 100 -7.64 -16.50 -5.49
C SER A 100 -7.46 -15.53 -4.32
N GLU A 101 -6.45 -14.65 -4.39
CA GLU A 101 -6.22 -13.61 -3.39
C GLU A 101 -7.02 -12.33 -3.71
N ASN A 102 -6.98 -11.88 -4.95
CA ASN A 102 -7.82 -10.78 -5.42
C ASN A 102 -8.24 -10.99 -6.87
N ARG A 103 -9.54 -11.20 -7.06
CA ARG A 103 -10.09 -11.48 -8.38
C ARG A 103 -10.11 -10.27 -9.30
N GLN A 104 -10.32 -9.08 -8.75
CA GLN A 104 -10.47 -7.83 -9.49
C GLN A 104 -9.13 -7.21 -9.83
N ASN A 105 -8.18 -7.23 -8.91
CA ASN A 105 -6.97 -6.43 -9.02
C ASN A 105 -5.74 -7.29 -9.36
N VAL A 106 -4.81 -6.66 -10.06
CA VAL A 106 -3.39 -7.03 -10.12
C VAL A 106 -2.66 -5.96 -9.32
N THR A 107 -2.02 -6.32 -8.21
CA THR A 107 -1.39 -5.35 -7.31
C THR A 107 0.12 -5.39 -7.43
N VAL A 108 0.73 -4.24 -7.64
CA VAL A 108 2.19 -4.06 -7.67
C VAL A 108 2.65 -3.54 -6.31
N HIS A 109 3.55 -4.27 -5.67
CA HIS A 109 4.03 -3.95 -4.33
C HIS A 109 5.37 -3.23 -4.39
N TYR A 110 5.45 -2.11 -3.69
CA TYR A 110 6.65 -1.31 -3.48
C TYR A 110 6.99 -1.19 -2.00
N VAL A 111 8.29 -1.06 -1.72
CA VAL A 111 8.79 -0.63 -0.40
C VAL A 111 9.51 0.70 -0.55
N TYR A 112 9.25 1.58 0.39
CA TYR A 112 9.95 2.85 0.57
C TYR A 112 10.51 2.95 1.99
N PHE A 113 11.80 3.27 2.10
CA PHE A 113 12.42 3.58 3.39
C PHE A 113 12.57 5.09 3.50
N ALA A 114 11.69 5.69 4.29
CA ALA A 114 11.70 7.11 4.57
C ALA A 114 12.88 7.49 5.48
N ASP A 115 13.45 8.67 5.26
CA ASP A 115 14.41 9.26 6.17
C ASP A 115 13.69 9.72 7.47
N GLU A 116 14.41 9.84 8.58
CA GLU A 116 13.81 10.24 9.88
C GLU A 116 13.07 11.59 9.84
N THR A 117 13.47 12.47 8.93
CA THR A 117 12.87 13.80 8.73
C THR A 117 11.66 13.80 7.81
N GLU A 118 11.45 12.71 7.06
CA GLU A 118 10.26 12.54 6.22
C GLU A 118 9.09 12.15 7.11
N ASP A 119 8.03 12.97 7.09
CA ASP A 119 6.86 12.71 7.90
C ASP A 119 5.58 12.95 7.10
N PHE A 120 4.52 12.27 7.51
CA PHE A 120 3.21 12.50 6.94
C PHE A 120 2.68 13.89 7.37
N ASN A 121 1.83 14.46 6.54
CA ASN A 121 1.17 15.71 6.83
C ASN A 121 -0.28 15.69 6.36
N LEU A 122 -1.17 15.23 7.21
CA LEU A 122 -2.59 15.10 6.90
C LEU A 122 -3.24 16.41 6.46
N SER A 123 -2.72 17.57 6.87
CA SER A 123 -3.24 18.87 6.39
C SER A 123 -2.91 19.11 4.91
N LYS A 124 -1.95 18.38 4.37
CA LYS A 124 -1.55 18.40 2.94
C LYS A 124 -2.06 17.17 2.18
N ALA A 125 -2.45 16.13 2.90
CA ALA A 125 -3.10 14.99 2.31
C ALA A 125 -4.37 15.49 1.61
N LYS A 126 -4.43 15.31 0.32
CA LYS A 126 -5.62 15.61 -0.47
C LYS A 126 -6.27 14.28 -0.78
N GLY A 127 -6.78 13.61 0.26
CA GLY A 127 -7.38 12.29 0.12
C GLY A 127 -8.18 12.19 -1.17
N GLY A 128 -7.94 11.14 -1.95
CA GLY A 128 -8.54 10.99 -3.29
C GLY A 128 -10.05 11.12 -3.23
N GLU A 129 -10.72 10.32 -2.42
CA GLU A 129 -12.14 10.47 -2.13
C GLU A 129 -12.35 11.00 -0.71
N LYS A 130 -13.40 11.82 -0.56
CA LYS A 130 -13.75 12.41 0.73
C LYS A 130 -13.97 11.32 1.78
N ASP A 131 -13.30 11.46 2.92
CA ASP A 131 -13.39 10.57 4.07
C ASP A 131 -12.87 9.13 3.82
N GLU A 132 -12.04 8.89 2.79
CA GLU A 132 -11.47 7.57 2.51
C GLU A 132 -10.46 7.15 3.58
N VAL A 133 -9.67 8.08 4.11
CA VAL A 133 -8.71 7.86 5.19
C VAL A 133 -9.23 8.51 6.48
N GLU A 134 -9.39 7.71 7.55
CA GLU A 134 -9.79 8.18 8.87
C GLU A 134 -8.61 8.78 9.65
N THR A 135 -7.49 8.05 9.70
CA THR A 135 -6.27 8.46 10.39
C THR A 135 -5.04 7.85 9.71
N VAL A 136 -3.89 8.51 9.89
CA VAL A 136 -2.57 8.00 9.49
C VAL A 136 -1.63 8.07 10.68
N GLY A 137 -0.74 7.09 10.80
CA GLY A 137 0.25 7.09 11.88
C GLY A 137 1.44 6.17 11.63
N TRP A 138 2.52 6.45 12.36
CA TRP A 138 3.68 5.59 12.44
C TRP A 138 3.52 4.58 13.58
N PHE A 139 3.66 3.31 13.26
CA PHE A 139 3.50 2.21 14.22
C PHE A 139 4.82 1.45 14.38
N ASN A 140 5.28 1.29 15.63
CA ASN A 140 6.44 0.48 15.92
C ASN A 140 6.11 -1.00 15.69
N ILE A 141 6.88 -1.67 14.83
CA ILE A 141 6.65 -3.06 14.46
C ILE A 141 7.86 -3.98 14.74
N ALA A 142 9.03 -3.40 14.94
CA ALA A 142 10.23 -4.16 15.26
C ALA A 142 11.27 -3.28 15.97
N THR A 143 12.23 -3.94 16.61
CA THR A 143 13.40 -3.32 17.23
C THR A 143 14.66 -3.78 16.50
N PHE A 144 15.55 -2.86 16.16
CA PHE A 144 16.84 -3.18 15.57
C PHE A 144 17.74 -3.86 16.60
N LYS A 145 18.18 -5.08 16.31
CA LYS A 145 19.27 -5.77 17.02
C LYS A 145 20.62 -5.39 16.45
N THR A 146 20.68 -5.29 15.12
CA THR A 146 21.79 -4.79 14.32
C THR A 146 21.22 -4.05 13.10
N GLU A 147 22.07 -3.46 12.24
CA GLU A 147 21.62 -2.80 11.02
C GLU A 147 20.85 -3.74 10.05
N LYS A 148 21.04 -5.05 10.17
CA LYS A 148 20.42 -6.07 9.29
C LYS A 148 19.57 -7.09 10.03
N GLU A 149 19.38 -6.94 11.33
CA GLU A 149 18.60 -7.87 12.15
C GLU A 149 17.55 -7.14 12.97
N LEU A 150 16.31 -7.59 12.85
CA LEU A 150 15.14 -7.06 13.54
C LEU A 150 14.54 -8.10 14.48
N SER A 151 14.18 -7.67 15.69
CA SER A 151 13.26 -8.38 16.55
C SER A 151 11.86 -7.84 16.31
N VAL A 152 10.98 -8.66 15.71
CA VAL A 152 9.62 -8.26 15.33
C VAL A 152 8.69 -8.31 16.51
N ASP A 153 7.89 -7.28 16.71
CA ASP A 153 6.87 -7.19 17.76
C ASP A 153 5.51 -7.68 17.22
N ILE A 154 5.41 -9.00 17.05
CA ILE A 154 4.22 -9.66 16.51
C ILE A 154 2.95 -9.38 17.32
N PRO A 155 2.93 -9.45 18.67
CA PRO A 155 1.71 -9.22 19.44
C PRO A 155 1.05 -7.90 19.10
N LYS A 156 1.84 -6.83 18.92
CA LYS A 156 1.34 -5.50 18.64
C LYS A 156 0.65 -5.39 17.26
N MET A 157 1.13 -6.15 16.27
CA MET A 157 0.50 -6.21 14.96
C MET A 157 -0.82 -6.98 14.98
N TYR A 158 -0.93 -8.05 15.78
CA TYR A 158 -2.15 -8.85 15.88
C TYR A 158 -3.30 -8.17 16.64
N GLU A 159 -3.02 -7.12 17.40
CA GLU A 159 -4.05 -6.31 18.05
C GLU A 159 -4.76 -5.36 17.06
N MET A 160 -4.22 -5.22 15.84
CA MET A 160 -4.77 -4.37 14.80
C MET A 160 -5.53 -5.21 13.78
N ASP A 161 -6.70 -4.74 13.35
CA ASP A 161 -7.45 -5.37 12.25
C ASP A 161 -6.94 -4.82 10.91
N PHE A 162 -6.29 -5.68 10.14
CA PHE A 162 -5.70 -5.31 8.86
C PHE A 162 -6.59 -5.63 7.66
N ALA A 163 -6.64 -4.73 6.69
CA ALA A 163 -7.16 -4.99 5.36
C ALA A 163 -6.10 -5.71 4.51
N PHE A 164 -6.55 -6.45 3.50
CA PHE A 164 -5.74 -6.99 2.41
C PHE A 164 -4.58 -7.90 2.84
N ASN A 165 -4.62 -8.48 4.04
CA ASN A 165 -3.52 -9.24 4.65
C ASN A 165 -2.20 -8.42 4.75
N HIS A 166 -2.29 -7.10 4.89
CA HIS A 166 -1.11 -6.24 4.94
C HIS A 166 -0.21 -6.52 6.15
N ASP A 167 -0.75 -7.06 7.25
CA ASP A 167 0.02 -7.61 8.38
C ASP A 167 1.07 -8.64 7.92
N LYS A 168 0.62 -9.65 7.16
CA LYS A 168 1.49 -10.71 6.62
C LYS A 168 2.46 -10.18 5.57
N LEU A 169 1.98 -9.27 4.71
CA LEU A 169 2.79 -8.66 3.66
C LEU A 169 3.91 -7.79 4.24
N ILE A 170 3.67 -7.05 5.32
CA ILE A 170 4.70 -6.28 6.04
C ILE A 170 5.85 -7.21 6.44
N ILE A 171 5.55 -8.33 7.09
CA ILE A 171 6.57 -9.31 7.53
C ILE A 171 7.27 -9.94 6.32
N GLU A 172 6.53 -10.37 5.31
CA GLU A 172 7.10 -10.92 4.07
C GLU A 172 8.08 -9.94 3.42
N HIS A 173 7.70 -8.67 3.33
CA HIS A 173 8.51 -7.65 2.68
C HIS A 173 9.76 -7.31 3.48
N LEU A 174 9.65 -7.19 4.81
CA LEU A 174 10.80 -6.95 5.68
C LEU A 174 11.83 -8.07 5.62
N SER A 175 11.39 -9.33 5.49
CA SER A 175 12.29 -10.49 5.40
C SER A 175 13.23 -10.46 4.19
N LYS A 176 12.93 -9.63 3.18
CA LYS A 176 13.80 -9.43 2.01
C LYS A 176 14.97 -8.47 2.27
N PHE A 177 14.88 -7.68 3.32
CA PHE A 177 15.89 -6.67 3.66
C PHE A 177 16.62 -6.96 4.96
N PHE A 178 15.96 -7.68 5.88
CA PHE A 178 16.43 -7.93 7.24
C PHE A 178 16.29 -9.39 7.62
N LYS A 179 17.20 -9.85 8.48
CA LYS A 179 17.01 -11.09 9.23
C LYS A 179 16.01 -10.81 10.34
N LEU A 180 14.90 -11.55 10.34
CA LEU A 180 13.84 -11.39 11.35
C LEU A 180 14.02 -12.41 12.47
N THR A 181 13.83 -11.96 13.73
CA THR A 181 13.71 -12.78 14.93
C THR A 181 12.39 -12.42 15.63
N TYR A 182 11.82 -13.40 16.34
CA TYR A 182 10.50 -13.29 16.97
C TYR A 182 10.60 -13.48 18.46
#